data_fb2d52b359f8ae4c507e236a979ede67
#
_entry.id   fb2d52b359f8ae4c507e236a979ede67
#
_cell.length_a   1.000
_cell.length_b   1.000
_cell.length_c   1.000
_cell.angle_alpha   90.00
_cell.angle_beta   90.00
_cell.angle_gamma   90.00
#
_symmetry.space_group_name_H-M   'P 1'
#
loop_
_entity.id
_entity.type
_entity.pdbx_description
1 polymer ?
#
loop_
_entity_poly.entity_id
_entity_poly.type
_entity_poly.pdbx_seq_one_letter_code
_entity_poly.pdbx_strand_id
1 'polypeptide(L)'
;LVIGKYEHDGSSFSLIGADTDVKYLNIDTEDGSRADLSNGYYVTNVMAYAYKLEAGDEFTFVNPVTMEEKKVTISGIIMNDSQKMLVCSQDKARELLGWNDGTYNGLLSEKKLDLGDEISKTVTSDDIREQMQTILTEMGAIIYSLAVIGAIICIAALYVSVNMLISENRHNISMLKVLGLKNREINRMII
;
A
#
# COMPACT_ATOMS: atom_id res chain seq x y z
N LEU A 1 -0.32 -17.58 17.34
CA LEU A 1 0.41 -17.29 16.11
C LEU A 1 1.92 -17.42 16.30
N VAL A 2 2.59 -17.78 15.24
CA VAL A 2 4.05 -17.74 15.09
C VAL A 2 4.36 -16.73 13.97
N ILE A 3 5.08 -15.66 14.28
CA ILE A 3 5.35 -14.58 13.34
C ILE A 3 6.85 -14.44 13.15
N GLY A 4 7.31 -14.46 11.90
CA GLY A 4 8.69 -14.24 11.51
C GLY A 4 8.81 -13.22 10.39
N LYS A 5 10.02 -12.67 10.21
CA LYS A 5 10.36 -11.84 9.05
C LYS A 5 11.43 -12.53 8.24
N TYR A 6 11.26 -12.49 6.93
CA TYR A 6 12.20 -13.05 5.96
C TYR A 6 12.42 -12.06 4.82
N GLU A 7 13.42 -12.31 4.01
CA GLU A 7 13.77 -11.49 2.87
C GLU A 7 13.91 -12.33 1.59
N HIS A 8 13.50 -11.74 0.49
CA HIS A 8 13.73 -12.24 -0.85
C HIS A 8 14.03 -11.05 -1.76
N ASP A 9 15.13 -11.09 -2.51
CA ASP A 9 15.61 -10.03 -3.39
C ASP A 9 15.61 -8.62 -2.75
N GLY A 10 16.09 -8.54 -1.48
CA GLY A 10 16.18 -7.27 -0.75
C GLY A 10 14.82 -6.71 -0.29
N SER A 11 13.74 -7.46 -0.44
CA SER A 11 12.42 -7.08 0.02
C SER A 11 11.94 -8.01 1.12
N SER A 12 11.51 -7.43 2.24
CA SER A 12 11.04 -8.21 3.39
C SER A 12 9.57 -8.62 3.23
N PHE A 13 9.23 -9.77 3.78
CA PHE A 13 7.87 -10.27 3.94
C PHE A 13 7.67 -10.92 5.31
N SER A 14 6.44 -11.13 5.71
CA SER A 14 6.10 -11.76 6.99
C SER A 14 5.79 -13.24 6.80
N LEU A 15 6.38 -14.09 7.65
CA LEU A 15 5.94 -15.46 7.84
C LEU A 15 4.89 -15.48 8.94
N ILE A 16 3.74 -16.10 8.70
CA ILE A 16 2.67 -16.26 9.68
C ILE A 16 2.33 -17.74 9.81
N GLY A 17 2.68 -18.32 10.96
CA GLY A 17 2.21 -19.61 11.40
C GLY A 17 0.91 -19.47 12.17
N ALA A 18 -0.19 -19.93 11.62
CA ALA A 18 -1.51 -19.86 12.24
C ALA A 18 -2.02 -21.26 12.60
N ASP A 19 -2.98 -21.31 13.52
CA ASP A 19 -3.76 -22.52 13.75
C ASP A 19 -4.64 -22.80 12.53
N THR A 20 -4.87 -24.08 12.22
CA THR A 20 -5.72 -24.49 11.09
C THR A 20 -7.16 -23.96 11.23
N ASP A 21 -7.60 -23.69 12.46
CA ASP A 21 -8.96 -23.21 12.78
C ASP A 21 -9.01 -21.71 13.10
N VAL A 22 -8.00 -20.93 12.65
CA VAL A 22 -7.94 -19.48 12.90
C VAL A 22 -9.15 -18.76 12.30
N LYS A 23 -9.90 -18.02 13.13
CA LYS A 23 -11.11 -17.27 12.71
C LYS A 23 -10.84 -15.83 12.29
N TYR A 24 -9.74 -15.25 12.77
CA TYR A 24 -9.45 -13.82 12.65
C TYR A 24 -8.44 -13.49 11.54
N LEU A 25 -8.00 -14.49 10.80
CA LEU A 25 -7.16 -14.32 9.62
C LEU A 25 -7.94 -14.77 8.39
N ASN A 26 -8.09 -13.87 7.43
CA ASN A 26 -8.65 -14.26 6.13
C ASN A 26 -7.61 -15.09 5.38
N ILE A 27 -7.91 -16.36 5.16
CA ILE A 27 -7.11 -17.34 4.46
C ILE A 27 -7.90 -17.98 3.30
N ASP A 28 -8.89 -17.27 2.76
CA ASP A 28 -9.66 -17.76 1.63
C ASP A 28 -8.82 -17.69 0.35
N THR A 29 -8.88 -18.74 -0.45
CA THR A 29 -8.21 -18.84 -1.74
C THR A 29 -9.06 -18.21 -2.84
N GLU A 30 -8.53 -18.09 -4.06
CA GLU A 30 -9.20 -17.44 -5.18
C GLU A 30 -10.53 -18.11 -5.56
N ASP A 31 -10.65 -19.42 -5.35
CA ASP A 31 -11.86 -20.19 -5.59
C ASP A 31 -12.91 -20.06 -4.46
N GLY A 32 -12.61 -19.25 -3.44
CA GLY A 32 -13.48 -19.03 -2.28
C GLY A 32 -13.43 -20.15 -1.24
N SER A 33 -12.57 -21.14 -1.41
CA SER A 33 -12.32 -22.16 -0.39
C SER A 33 -11.34 -21.67 0.65
N ARG A 34 -11.41 -22.21 1.85
CA ARG A 34 -10.46 -21.90 2.91
C ARG A 34 -9.18 -22.72 2.73
N ALA A 35 -8.02 -22.06 2.79
CA ALA A 35 -6.72 -22.70 2.67
C ALA A 35 -6.48 -23.72 3.79
N ASP A 36 -6.03 -24.92 3.44
CA ASP A 36 -5.61 -25.96 4.40
C ASP A 36 -4.16 -25.72 4.82
N LEU A 37 -3.97 -24.98 5.92
CA LEU A 37 -2.65 -24.65 6.43
C LEU A 37 -1.86 -25.87 6.96
N SER A 38 -2.53 -26.99 7.24
CA SER A 38 -1.86 -28.18 7.78
C SER A 38 -0.90 -28.80 6.78
N ASN A 39 -1.25 -28.75 5.49
CA ASN A 39 -0.52 -29.44 4.44
C ASN A 39 0.30 -28.54 3.52
N GLY A 40 0.15 -27.20 3.58
CA GLY A 40 0.75 -26.32 2.58
C GLY A 40 1.36 -25.03 3.11
N TYR A 41 2.11 -24.39 2.22
CA TYR A 41 2.54 -23.01 2.34
C TYR A 41 1.74 -22.17 1.36
N TYR A 42 1.14 -21.13 1.84
CA TYR A 42 0.30 -20.24 1.05
C TYR A 42 0.90 -18.85 1.03
N VAL A 43 0.82 -18.19 -0.10
CA VAL A 43 1.26 -16.79 -0.24
C VAL A 43 0.06 -15.88 -0.46
N THR A 44 0.16 -14.63 -0.01
CA THR A 44 -0.86 -13.63 -0.34
C THR A 44 -0.79 -13.27 -1.81
N ASN A 45 -1.91 -12.83 -2.40
CA ASN A 45 -1.97 -12.36 -3.78
C ASN A 45 -0.98 -11.20 -4.04
N VAL A 46 -0.76 -10.30 -3.06
CA VAL A 46 0.27 -9.25 -3.12
C VAL A 46 1.66 -9.84 -3.26
N MET A 47 1.97 -10.90 -2.51
CA MET A 47 3.25 -11.60 -2.58
C MET A 47 3.41 -12.37 -3.89
N ALA A 48 2.36 -13.08 -4.30
CA ALA A 48 2.32 -13.83 -5.56
C ALA A 48 2.56 -12.90 -6.76
N TYR A 49 1.90 -11.75 -6.79
CA TYR A 49 2.10 -10.75 -7.84
C TYR A 49 3.52 -10.15 -7.83
N ALA A 50 4.04 -9.80 -6.63
CA ALA A 50 5.35 -9.17 -6.50
C ALA A 50 6.51 -10.08 -6.96
N TYR A 51 6.42 -11.38 -6.68
CA TYR A 51 7.46 -12.37 -6.98
C TYR A 51 7.10 -13.32 -8.12
N LYS A 52 5.94 -13.11 -8.78
CA LYS A 52 5.43 -13.93 -9.90
C LYS A 52 5.33 -15.40 -9.54
N LEU A 53 4.74 -15.71 -8.38
CA LEU A 53 4.60 -17.06 -7.86
C LEU A 53 3.24 -17.64 -8.22
N GLU A 54 3.25 -18.92 -8.58
CA GLU A 54 2.06 -19.73 -8.81
C GLU A 54 2.03 -20.93 -7.86
N ALA A 55 0.88 -21.58 -7.76
CA ALA A 55 0.78 -22.82 -7.00
C ALA A 55 1.65 -23.92 -7.63
N GLY A 56 2.48 -24.57 -6.82
CA GLY A 56 3.47 -25.57 -7.25
C GLY A 56 4.88 -25.03 -7.38
N ASP A 57 5.09 -23.71 -7.37
CA ASP A 57 6.41 -23.11 -7.48
C ASP A 57 7.24 -23.33 -6.21
N GLU A 58 8.55 -23.44 -6.41
CA GLU A 58 9.52 -23.42 -5.33
C GLU A 58 9.97 -22.00 -5.03
N PHE A 59 9.78 -21.58 -3.80
CA PHE A 59 10.17 -20.23 -3.35
C PHE A 59 11.32 -20.33 -2.35
N THR A 60 12.42 -19.65 -2.67
CA THR A 60 13.61 -19.56 -1.82
C THR A 60 13.71 -18.19 -1.18
N PHE A 61 13.97 -18.14 0.11
CA PHE A 61 14.09 -16.90 0.87
C PHE A 61 15.13 -17.04 1.99
N VAL A 62 15.55 -15.93 2.55
CA VAL A 62 16.66 -15.87 3.51
C VAL A 62 16.14 -15.33 4.84
N ASN A 63 16.60 -15.94 5.92
CA ASN A 63 16.44 -15.38 7.26
C ASN A 63 17.41 -14.19 7.42
N PRO A 64 16.94 -12.96 7.65
CA PRO A 64 17.81 -11.77 7.69
C PRO A 64 18.75 -11.75 8.90
N VAL A 65 18.52 -12.61 9.91
CA VAL A 65 19.34 -12.69 11.13
C VAL A 65 20.41 -13.78 11.02
N THR A 66 20.00 -14.99 10.58
CA THR A 66 20.91 -16.14 10.49
C THR A 66 21.57 -16.28 9.13
N MET A 67 21.08 -15.54 8.12
CA MET A 67 21.50 -15.65 6.70
C MET A 67 21.31 -17.06 6.12
N GLU A 68 20.48 -17.88 6.73
CA GLU A 68 20.12 -19.19 6.22
C GLU A 68 19.09 -19.09 5.11
N GLU A 69 19.35 -19.77 4.02
CA GLU A 69 18.37 -19.97 2.95
C GLU A 69 17.37 -21.04 3.34
N LYS A 70 16.09 -20.74 3.11
CA LYS A 70 15.00 -21.70 3.26
C LYS A 70 14.26 -21.81 1.93
N LYS A 71 13.79 -22.99 1.61
CA LYS A 71 13.06 -23.30 0.39
C LYS A 71 11.75 -24.00 0.73
N VAL A 72 10.67 -23.51 0.15
CA VAL A 72 9.33 -24.08 0.33
C VAL A 72 8.61 -24.20 -1.01
N THR A 73 7.68 -25.13 -1.12
CA THR A 73 6.80 -25.25 -2.28
C THR A 73 5.47 -24.56 -1.96
N ILE A 74 5.07 -23.64 -2.82
CA ILE A 74 3.81 -22.90 -2.65
C ILE A 74 2.64 -23.81 -3.00
N SER A 75 1.72 -24.01 -2.07
CA SER A 75 0.54 -24.84 -2.25
C SER A 75 -0.66 -24.08 -2.84
N GLY A 76 -0.67 -22.76 -2.70
CA GLY A 76 -1.74 -21.94 -3.25
C GLY A 76 -1.60 -20.47 -2.87
N ILE A 77 -2.54 -19.67 -3.36
CA ILE A 77 -2.60 -18.22 -3.16
C ILE A 77 -3.84 -17.89 -2.35
N ILE A 78 -3.69 -17.08 -1.30
CA ILE A 78 -4.80 -16.56 -0.50
C ILE A 78 -5.10 -15.11 -0.88
N MET A 79 -6.39 -14.78 -0.89
CA MET A 79 -6.88 -13.45 -1.25
C MET A 79 -6.75 -12.49 -0.06
N ASN A 80 -5.57 -11.92 0.07
CA ASN A 80 -5.28 -10.92 1.10
C ASN A 80 -4.40 -9.82 0.53
N ASP A 81 -4.99 -8.63 0.36
CA ASP A 81 -4.36 -7.47 -0.25
C ASP A 81 -3.56 -6.59 0.74
N SER A 82 -3.44 -7.01 2.00
CA SER A 82 -2.86 -6.15 3.04
C SER A 82 -1.35 -6.02 2.91
N GLN A 83 -0.65 -7.15 2.77
CA GLN A 83 0.82 -7.18 2.74
C GLN A 83 1.37 -8.50 2.18
N LYS A 84 2.66 -8.52 1.88
CA LYS A 84 3.38 -9.74 1.49
C LYS A 84 3.50 -10.68 2.69
N MET A 85 2.83 -11.84 2.63
CA MET A 85 2.86 -12.85 3.69
C MET A 85 3.00 -14.26 3.11
N LEU A 86 3.80 -15.06 3.79
CA LEU A 86 3.81 -16.51 3.66
C LEU A 86 3.06 -17.09 4.86
N VAL A 87 2.00 -17.84 4.62
CA VAL A 87 1.11 -18.39 5.65
C VAL A 87 1.18 -19.90 5.65
N CYS A 88 1.33 -20.50 6.81
CA CYS A 88 1.38 -21.96 7.01
C CYS A 88 0.87 -22.35 8.40
N SER A 89 0.93 -23.63 8.75
CA SER A 89 0.64 -24.06 10.12
C SER A 89 1.69 -23.55 11.11
N GLN A 90 1.32 -23.49 12.40
CA GLN A 90 2.24 -23.08 13.46
C GLN A 90 3.48 -23.99 13.53
N ASP A 91 3.33 -25.28 13.31
CA ASP A 91 4.43 -26.24 13.39
C ASP A 91 5.44 -26.02 12.25
N LYS A 92 4.97 -25.83 11.02
CA LYS A 92 5.82 -25.48 9.87
C LYS A 92 6.54 -24.14 10.06
N ALA A 93 5.85 -23.16 10.65
CA ALA A 93 6.47 -21.87 10.94
C ALA A 93 7.57 -21.98 12.01
N ARG A 94 7.36 -22.81 13.06
CA ARG A 94 8.40 -23.08 14.08
C ARG A 94 9.61 -23.79 13.46
N GLU A 95 9.38 -24.78 12.61
CA GLU A 95 10.45 -25.47 11.89
C GLU A 95 11.29 -24.52 11.04
N LEU A 96 10.64 -23.61 10.30
CA LEU A 96 11.33 -22.60 9.51
C LEU A 96 12.14 -21.62 10.37
N LEU A 97 11.63 -21.24 11.55
CA LEU A 97 12.28 -20.34 12.49
C LEU A 97 13.32 -21.06 13.38
N GLY A 98 13.36 -22.38 13.39
CA GLY A 98 14.22 -23.16 14.30
C GLY A 98 13.76 -23.08 15.76
N TRP A 99 12.46 -22.91 16.00
CA TRP A 99 11.90 -22.79 17.36
C TRP A 99 11.42 -24.15 17.89
N ASN A 100 11.42 -24.26 19.23
CA ASN A 100 10.91 -25.45 19.90
C ASN A 100 9.39 -25.54 19.80
N ASP A 101 8.87 -26.76 19.91
CA ASP A 101 7.44 -27.03 19.93
C ASP A 101 6.72 -26.24 21.03
N GLY A 102 5.54 -25.73 20.70
CA GLY A 102 4.72 -24.95 21.62
C GLY A 102 5.10 -23.48 21.74
N THR A 103 6.19 -23.02 21.11
CA THR A 103 6.58 -21.60 21.14
C THR A 103 5.68 -20.77 20.22
N TYR A 104 5.23 -19.61 20.70
CA TYR A 104 4.48 -18.63 19.91
C TYR A 104 4.87 -17.21 20.35
N ASN A 105 4.75 -16.24 19.47
CA ASN A 105 5.09 -14.84 19.73
C ASN A 105 3.96 -13.87 19.36
N GLY A 106 2.80 -14.36 18.98
CA GLY A 106 1.63 -13.54 18.68
C GLY A 106 0.35 -14.18 19.16
N LEU A 107 -0.57 -13.38 19.67
CA LEU A 107 -1.91 -13.78 20.06
C LEU A 107 -2.93 -12.90 19.38
N LEU A 108 -3.96 -13.50 18.79
CA LEU A 108 -5.15 -12.79 18.29
C LEU A 108 -6.29 -13.01 19.26
N SER A 109 -6.96 -11.93 19.65
CA SER A 109 -8.11 -11.98 20.56
C SER A 109 -9.15 -10.94 20.16
N GLU A 110 -10.44 -11.28 20.29
CA GLU A 110 -11.54 -10.33 20.14
C GLU A 110 -11.60 -9.30 21.27
N LYS A 111 -11.10 -9.66 22.41
CA LYS A 111 -11.14 -8.81 23.59
C LYS A 111 -9.74 -8.41 23.99
N LYS A 112 -9.60 -7.18 24.49
CA LYS A 112 -8.35 -6.74 25.09
C LYS A 112 -8.04 -7.66 26.28
N LEU A 113 -6.93 -8.37 26.20
CA LEU A 113 -6.40 -9.19 27.27
C LEU A 113 -5.38 -8.37 28.06
N ASP A 114 -5.48 -8.44 29.37
CA ASP A 114 -4.45 -7.92 30.26
C ASP A 114 -3.49 -9.07 30.59
N LEU A 115 -2.39 -9.12 29.86
CA LEU A 115 -1.37 -10.16 30.00
C LEU A 115 -0.12 -9.66 30.74
N GLY A 116 -0.21 -8.49 31.39
CA GLY A 116 0.89 -7.93 32.17
C GLY A 116 2.10 -7.52 31.34
N ASP A 117 3.27 -7.45 32.00
CA ASP A 117 4.53 -6.96 31.41
C ASP A 117 5.20 -7.93 30.42
N GLU A 118 4.62 -9.10 30.20
CA GLU A 118 5.18 -10.11 29.28
C GLU A 118 4.94 -9.78 27.79
N ILE A 119 4.12 -8.76 27.50
CA ILE A 119 3.79 -8.35 26.13
C ILE A 119 4.64 -7.17 25.71
N SER A 120 5.45 -7.37 24.68
CA SER A 120 6.26 -6.32 24.06
C SER A 120 5.42 -5.26 23.34
N LYS A 121 4.31 -5.64 22.73
CA LYS A 121 3.46 -4.74 21.95
C LYS A 121 2.04 -5.30 21.81
N THR A 122 1.05 -4.48 22.18
CA THR A 122 -0.35 -4.73 21.86
C THR A 122 -0.78 -3.78 20.74
N VAL A 123 -1.45 -4.30 19.71
CA VAL A 123 -2.05 -3.50 18.64
C VAL A 123 -3.54 -3.75 18.66
N THR A 124 -4.31 -2.71 18.89
CA THR A 124 -5.77 -2.78 18.87
C THR A 124 -6.33 -2.30 17.54
N SER A 125 -7.59 -2.65 17.25
CA SER A 125 -8.27 -2.12 16.04
C SER A 125 -8.40 -0.60 16.07
N ASP A 126 -8.48 0.00 17.25
CA ASP A 126 -8.54 1.45 17.42
C ASP A 126 -7.18 2.10 17.08
N ASP A 127 -6.07 1.49 17.50
CA ASP A 127 -4.72 1.97 17.14
C ASP A 127 -4.51 1.98 15.63
N ILE A 128 -4.97 0.90 14.95
CA ILE A 128 -4.88 0.80 13.48
C ILE A 128 -5.75 1.89 12.83
N ARG A 129 -6.95 2.12 13.35
CA ARG A 129 -7.86 3.14 12.83
C ARG A 129 -7.30 4.56 13.01
N GLU A 130 -6.71 4.86 14.16
CA GLU A 130 -6.06 6.13 14.44
C GLU A 130 -4.85 6.37 13.53
N GLN A 131 -4.00 5.37 13.34
CA GLN A 131 -2.88 5.44 12.39
C GLN A 131 -3.37 5.68 10.96
N MET A 132 -4.42 5.00 10.54
CA MET A 132 -5.00 5.18 9.21
C MET A 132 -5.57 6.60 9.03
N GLN A 133 -6.27 7.13 10.03
CA GLN A 133 -6.77 8.52 9.99
C GLN A 133 -5.63 9.53 9.90
N THR A 134 -4.55 9.33 10.61
CA THR A 134 -3.36 10.19 10.54
C THR A 134 -2.77 10.19 9.14
N ILE A 135 -2.57 9.01 8.54
CA ILE A 135 -2.06 8.87 7.16
C ILE A 135 -2.99 9.57 6.16
N LEU A 136 -4.30 9.38 6.27
CA LEU A 136 -5.27 10.02 5.40
C LEU A 136 -5.26 11.55 5.51
N THR A 137 -5.08 12.07 6.73
CA THR A 137 -4.98 13.52 6.97
C THR A 137 -3.70 14.09 6.38
N GLU A 138 -2.57 13.43 6.55
CA GLU A 138 -1.29 13.84 5.98
C GLU A 138 -1.31 13.80 4.45
N MET A 139 -1.88 12.74 3.86
CA MET A 139 -2.07 12.65 2.40
C MET A 139 -2.99 13.77 1.89
N GLY A 140 -4.05 14.09 2.62
CA GLY A 140 -4.95 15.21 2.30
C GLY A 140 -4.21 16.56 2.24
N ALA A 141 -3.31 16.82 3.17
CA ALA A 141 -2.49 18.03 3.18
C ALA A 141 -1.57 18.12 1.96
N ILE A 142 -0.96 17.00 1.54
CA ILE A 142 -0.12 16.93 0.34
C ILE A 142 -0.95 17.21 -0.92
N ILE A 143 -2.11 16.60 -1.06
CA ILE A 143 -3.01 16.82 -2.21
C ILE A 143 -3.44 18.27 -2.27
N TYR A 144 -3.81 18.87 -1.13
CA TYR A 144 -4.19 20.28 -1.08
C TYR A 144 -3.05 21.22 -1.49
N SER A 145 -1.83 20.96 -1.04
CA SER A 145 -0.65 21.76 -1.43
C SER A 145 -0.37 21.69 -2.92
N LEU A 146 -0.50 20.50 -3.52
CA LEU A 146 -0.38 20.31 -4.97
C LEU A 146 -1.45 21.05 -5.76
N ALA A 147 -2.70 21.05 -5.26
CA ALA A 147 -3.79 21.78 -5.88
C ALA A 147 -3.55 23.30 -5.88
N VAL A 148 -3.02 23.86 -4.78
CA VAL A 148 -2.66 25.29 -4.69
C VAL A 148 -1.55 25.63 -5.69
N ILE A 149 -0.50 24.82 -5.78
CA ILE A 149 0.59 25.03 -6.74
C ILE A 149 0.05 24.97 -8.17
N GLY A 150 -0.80 23.99 -8.48
CA GLY A 150 -1.46 23.85 -9.78
C GLY A 150 -2.30 25.08 -10.16
N ALA A 151 -3.04 25.63 -9.19
CA ALA A 151 -3.83 26.85 -9.41
C ALA A 151 -2.93 28.06 -9.73
N ILE A 152 -1.80 28.23 -9.04
CA ILE A 152 -0.85 29.31 -9.30
C ILE A 152 -0.28 29.20 -10.73
N ILE A 153 0.13 27.98 -11.13
CA ILE A 153 0.66 27.71 -12.47
C ILE A 153 -0.40 28.02 -13.54
N CYS A 154 -1.65 27.61 -13.30
CA CYS A 154 -2.76 27.89 -14.22
C CYS A 154 -3.00 29.37 -14.41
N ILE A 155 -3.01 30.16 -13.33
CA ILE A 155 -3.16 31.62 -13.38
C ILE A 155 -2.00 32.26 -14.15
N ALA A 156 -0.77 31.84 -13.92
CA ALA A 156 0.41 32.33 -14.63
C ALA A 156 0.35 32.02 -16.13
N ALA A 157 -0.07 30.78 -16.50
CA ALA A 157 -0.23 30.40 -17.89
C ALA A 157 -1.32 31.22 -18.61
N LEU A 158 -2.46 31.45 -17.95
CA LEU A 158 -3.52 32.31 -18.47
C LEU A 158 -3.03 33.76 -18.67
N TYR A 159 -2.29 34.30 -17.72
CA TYR A 159 -1.72 35.63 -17.83
C TYR A 159 -0.78 35.75 -19.04
N VAL A 160 0.13 34.79 -19.25
CA VAL A 160 1.04 34.79 -20.40
C VAL A 160 0.25 34.64 -21.70
N SER A 161 -0.74 33.75 -21.77
CA SER A 161 -1.57 33.57 -22.97
C SER A 161 -2.35 34.83 -23.35
N VAL A 162 -2.93 35.50 -22.38
CA VAL A 162 -3.64 36.77 -22.62
C VAL A 162 -2.70 37.86 -23.11
N ASN A 163 -1.52 37.99 -22.51
CA ASN A 163 -0.52 38.97 -22.96
C ASN A 163 -0.03 38.68 -24.39
N MET A 164 0.17 37.42 -24.75
CA MET A 164 0.55 37.01 -26.10
C MET A 164 -0.54 37.39 -27.11
N LEU A 165 -1.81 37.07 -26.79
CA LEU A 165 -2.95 37.41 -27.63
C LEU A 165 -3.07 38.91 -27.88
N ILE A 166 -2.90 39.75 -26.83
CA ILE A 166 -2.90 41.20 -26.94
C ILE A 166 -1.74 41.70 -27.79
N SER A 167 -0.55 41.09 -27.63
CA SER A 167 0.65 41.47 -28.41
C SER A 167 0.48 41.19 -29.89
N GLU A 168 -0.05 40.01 -30.26
CA GLU A 168 -0.33 39.65 -31.65
C GLU A 168 -1.38 40.55 -32.29
N ASN A 169 -2.40 40.91 -31.56
CA ASN A 169 -3.49 41.78 -32.05
C ASN A 169 -3.20 43.26 -31.92
N ARG A 170 -2.03 43.65 -31.45
CA ARG A 170 -1.67 45.07 -31.21
C ARG A 170 -1.80 45.96 -32.46
N HIS A 171 -1.46 45.43 -33.63
CA HIS A 171 -1.61 46.11 -34.90
C HIS A 171 -3.09 46.34 -35.24
N ASN A 172 -3.92 45.34 -35.08
CA ASN A 172 -5.37 45.40 -35.33
C ASN A 172 -6.07 46.37 -34.35
N ILE A 173 -5.67 46.35 -33.08
CA ILE A 173 -6.17 47.28 -32.06
C ILE A 173 -5.80 48.72 -32.37
N SER A 174 -4.57 48.98 -32.87
CA SER A 174 -4.12 50.30 -33.28
C SER A 174 -4.91 50.83 -34.48
N MET A 175 -5.22 49.97 -35.45
CA MET A 175 -6.05 50.31 -36.60
C MET A 175 -7.49 50.71 -36.21
N LEU A 176 -8.09 49.99 -35.29
CA LEU A 176 -9.42 50.28 -34.74
C LEU A 176 -9.45 51.62 -33.99
N LYS A 177 -8.37 51.99 -33.32
CA LYS A 177 -8.22 53.33 -32.68
C LYS A 177 -8.14 54.47 -33.69
N VAL A 178 -7.42 54.27 -34.80
CA VAL A 178 -7.33 55.25 -35.87
C VAL A 178 -8.70 55.47 -36.56
N LEU A 179 -9.56 54.44 -36.60
CA LEU A 179 -10.93 54.51 -37.11
C LEU A 179 -11.90 55.18 -36.11
N GLY A 180 -11.41 55.67 -34.96
CA GLY A 180 -12.19 56.45 -33.97
C GLY A 180 -12.97 55.64 -32.95
N LEU A 181 -12.78 54.35 -32.87
CA LEU A 181 -13.43 53.48 -31.86
C LEU A 181 -12.85 53.75 -30.46
N LYS A 182 -13.75 53.88 -29.47
CA LYS A 182 -13.37 54.10 -28.06
C LYS A 182 -12.85 52.83 -27.43
N ASN A 183 -11.91 52.94 -26.51
CA ASN A 183 -11.30 51.78 -25.80
C ASN A 183 -12.34 50.79 -25.22
N ARG A 184 -13.52 51.26 -24.83
CA ARG A 184 -14.61 50.45 -24.29
C ARG A 184 -15.28 49.57 -25.35
N GLU A 185 -15.33 50.02 -26.58
CA GLU A 185 -15.90 49.30 -27.73
C GLU A 185 -14.91 48.25 -28.23
N ILE A 186 -13.62 48.61 -28.26
CA ILE A 186 -12.53 47.66 -28.63
C ILE A 186 -12.45 46.52 -27.64
N ASN A 187 -12.49 46.76 -26.32
CA ASN A 187 -12.51 45.71 -25.31
C ASN A 187 -13.69 44.75 -25.44
N ARG A 188 -14.86 45.24 -25.87
CA ARG A 188 -16.06 44.43 -26.05
C ARG A 188 -16.03 43.55 -27.32
N MET A 189 -15.14 43.87 -28.27
CA MET A 189 -14.95 43.09 -29.50
C MET A 189 -13.88 42.00 -29.34
N ILE A 190 -12.99 42.14 -28.35
CA ILE A 190 -11.85 41.22 -28.13
C ILE A 190 -12.20 40.12 -27.11
N ILE A 191 -13.22 40.34 -26.30
CA ILE A 191 -13.74 39.34 -25.32
C ILE A 191 -14.93 38.60 -25.94
#